data_c0d07d5b3e8f9db4c42965bbc675caf0
#
_entry.id   c0d07d5b3e8f9db4c42965bbc675caf0
#
_cell.length_a   1.000
_cell.length_b   1.000
_cell.length_c   1.000
_cell.angle_alpha   90.00
_cell.angle_beta   90.00
_cell.angle_gamma   90.00
#
_symmetry.space_group_name_H-M   'P 1'
#
loop_
_entity.id
_entity.type
_entity.pdbx_description
1 polymer ?
#
loop_
_entity_poly.entity_id
_entity_poly.type
_entity_poly.pdbx_seq_one_letter_code
_entity_poly.pdbx_strand_id
1 'polypeptide(L)'
;LSIRRQRQMCIRDRSTVHLGGDEVPRGVWMGSPKCQELMKEKGMTKAHDLSEYFITQMADVMQKNGLKFSGWQEVALGHTEEAHQQLRGQAAGVYCWNTVPGSDEVVYQTANNGYPVILCNVGNFYMDMAYNGHPDERGLDWGGYVDESVSFSMLPFSIYRSLRVDMAGNPIDLNNAEKGKTALTEIGKKHIMGVQGQLFAETIRSFDGVEYLLFPKILGLAERGW
;
A
#
# COMPACT_ATOMS: atom_id res chain seq x y z
N LEU A 1 -25.39 15.11 -15.39
CA LEU A 1 -26.25 15.05 -14.17
C LEU A 1 -26.08 13.73 -13.41
N SER A 2 -25.94 12.57 -14.09
CA SER A 2 -25.76 11.25 -13.45
C SER A 2 -24.40 11.12 -12.73
N ILE A 3 -23.30 11.57 -13.33
CA ILE A 3 -21.96 11.52 -12.74
C ILE A 3 -21.87 12.36 -11.46
N ARG A 4 -22.52 13.52 -11.43
CA ARG A 4 -22.56 14.39 -10.25
C ARG A 4 -23.39 13.78 -9.11
N ARG A 5 -24.51 13.10 -9.45
CA ARG A 5 -25.32 12.34 -8.47
C ARG A 5 -24.57 11.12 -7.94
N GLN A 6 -23.88 10.36 -8.79
CA GLN A 6 -23.05 9.23 -8.38
C GLN A 6 -21.91 9.68 -7.44
N ARG A 7 -21.21 10.79 -7.75
CA ARG A 7 -20.21 11.35 -6.83
C ARG A 7 -20.80 11.76 -5.49
N GLN A 8 -21.99 12.39 -5.49
CA GLN A 8 -22.66 12.78 -4.24
C GLN A 8 -23.15 11.56 -3.43
N MET A 9 -23.69 10.53 -4.08
CA MET A 9 -24.08 9.28 -3.41
C MET A 9 -22.85 8.56 -2.83
N CYS A 10 -21.79 8.40 -3.61
CA CYS A 10 -20.53 7.80 -3.13
C CYS A 10 -19.90 8.55 -1.96
N ILE A 11 -20.04 9.86 -1.88
CA ILE A 11 -19.53 10.66 -0.76
C ILE A 11 -20.42 10.56 0.48
N ARG A 12 -21.73 10.41 0.32
CA ARG A 12 -22.70 10.36 1.45
C ARG A 12 -22.78 8.99 2.12
N ASP A 13 -22.56 7.92 1.37
CA ASP A 13 -22.72 6.56 1.88
C ASP A 13 -21.39 5.90 2.31
N ARG A 14 -20.30 6.67 2.35
CA ARG A 14 -18.99 6.17 2.76
C ARG A 14 -18.84 6.14 4.26
N SER A 15 -18.34 5.02 4.75
CA SER A 15 -17.82 4.89 6.11
C SER A 15 -16.30 5.15 6.20
N THR A 16 -15.62 5.25 5.04
CA THR A 16 -14.15 5.32 4.97
C THR A 16 -13.67 6.29 3.89
N VAL A 17 -12.60 7.02 4.19
CA VAL A 17 -11.89 7.89 3.25
C VAL A 17 -10.42 7.49 3.17
N HIS A 18 -9.92 7.26 1.95
CA HIS A 18 -8.50 6.98 1.74
C HIS A 18 -7.72 8.31 1.66
N LEU A 19 -6.75 8.48 2.54
CA LEU A 19 -6.00 9.73 2.70
C LEU A 19 -4.71 9.79 1.84
N GLY A 20 -4.40 8.75 1.08
CA GLY A 20 -3.12 8.64 0.39
C GLY A 20 -1.99 8.39 1.37
N GLY A 21 -1.00 9.28 1.40
CA GLY A 21 0.09 9.29 2.38
C GLY A 21 1.41 8.76 1.85
N ASP A 22 1.41 8.21 0.63
CA ASP A 22 2.56 7.61 -0.04
C ASP A 22 3.55 8.66 -0.56
N GLU A 23 4.80 8.23 -0.67
CA GLU A 23 5.87 8.87 -1.44
C GLU A 23 6.07 10.38 -1.22
N VAL A 24 5.85 10.87 0.00
CA VAL A 24 6.13 12.28 0.34
C VAL A 24 7.64 12.55 0.17
N PRO A 25 8.05 13.40 -0.78
CA PRO A 25 9.47 13.64 -1.04
C PRO A 25 10.17 14.21 0.18
N ARG A 26 11.37 13.72 0.47
CA ARG A 26 12.17 14.21 1.59
C ARG A 26 12.41 15.70 1.46
N GLY A 27 12.11 16.44 2.53
CA GLY A 27 12.36 17.88 2.61
C GLY A 27 11.34 18.76 1.91
N VAL A 28 10.31 18.20 1.23
CA VAL A 28 9.32 19.02 0.53
C VAL A 28 8.62 20.02 1.45
N TRP A 29 8.36 19.66 2.68
CA TRP A 29 7.74 20.55 3.68
C TRP A 29 8.74 21.47 4.36
N MET A 30 10.03 21.11 4.38
CA MET A 30 11.08 21.90 5.05
C MET A 30 11.34 23.25 4.38
N GLY A 31 11.02 23.38 3.09
CA GLY A 31 11.09 24.63 2.37
C GLY A 31 9.91 25.59 2.61
N SER A 32 8.84 25.11 3.28
CA SER A 32 7.64 25.92 3.55
C SER A 32 7.78 26.71 4.86
N PRO A 33 7.71 28.06 4.83
CA PRO A 33 7.73 28.87 6.06
C PRO A 33 6.63 28.47 7.05
N LYS A 34 5.42 28.15 6.56
CA LYS A 34 4.30 27.69 7.41
C LYS A 34 4.58 26.38 8.10
N CYS A 35 5.22 25.44 7.41
CA CYS A 35 5.61 24.16 8.02
C CYS A 35 6.70 24.38 9.09
N GLN A 36 7.67 25.24 8.82
CA GLN A 36 8.70 25.58 9.78
C GLN A 36 8.14 26.26 11.04
N GLU A 37 7.18 27.17 10.86
CA GLU A 37 6.46 27.82 11.97
C GLU A 37 5.70 26.79 12.80
N LEU A 38 4.94 25.89 12.16
CA LEU A 38 4.22 24.81 12.81
C LEU A 38 5.16 23.87 13.58
N MET A 39 6.26 23.49 12.95
CA MET A 39 7.27 22.63 13.59
C MET A 39 7.83 23.31 14.85
N LYS A 40 8.15 24.60 14.79
CA LYS A 40 8.62 25.38 15.95
C LYS A 40 7.56 25.46 17.05
N GLU A 41 6.32 25.75 16.67
CA GLU A 41 5.17 25.84 17.60
C GLU A 41 4.94 24.51 18.35
N LYS A 42 5.03 23.38 17.63
CA LYS A 42 4.77 22.06 18.17
C LYS A 42 6.01 21.32 18.70
N GLY A 43 7.19 21.94 18.63
CA GLY A 43 8.46 21.33 19.08
C GLY A 43 8.90 20.14 18.21
N MET A 44 8.48 20.09 16.94
CA MET A 44 8.84 19.05 16.00
C MET A 44 10.29 19.24 15.53
N THR A 45 11.01 18.13 15.40
CA THR A 45 12.46 18.18 15.04
C THR A 45 12.76 17.56 13.68
N LYS A 46 11.86 16.74 13.17
CA LYS A 46 12.02 15.99 11.91
C LYS A 46 10.86 16.30 10.96
N ALA A 47 11.13 16.28 9.65
CA ALA A 47 10.09 16.44 8.64
C ALA A 47 8.98 15.37 8.77
N HIS A 48 9.33 14.15 9.22
CA HIS A 48 8.39 13.07 9.45
C HIS A 48 7.36 13.39 10.55
N ASP A 49 7.71 14.22 11.55
CA ASP A 49 6.79 14.63 12.61
C ASP A 49 5.59 15.40 12.04
N LEU A 50 5.76 16.07 10.89
CA LEU A 50 4.67 16.72 10.16
C LEU A 50 3.71 15.71 9.52
N SER A 51 4.23 14.57 9.03
CA SER A 51 3.37 13.49 8.50
C SER A 51 2.52 12.90 9.62
N GLU A 52 3.13 12.58 10.75
CA GLU A 52 2.42 12.07 11.93
C GLU A 52 1.33 13.06 12.39
N TYR A 53 1.70 14.34 12.52
CA TYR A 53 0.75 15.39 12.88
C TYR A 53 -0.41 15.48 11.91
N PHE A 54 -0.12 15.48 10.60
CA PHE A 54 -1.17 15.55 9.58
C PHE A 54 -2.13 14.37 9.65
N ILE A 55 -1.60 13.14 9.68
CA ILE A 55 -2.42 11.93 9.70
C ILE A 55 -3.26 11.84 10.98
N THR A 56 -2.71 12.17 12.15
CA THR A 56 -3.45 12.16 13.40
C THR A 56 -4.57 13.20 13.42
N GLN A 57 -4.31 14.42 12.90
CA GLN A 57 -5.36 15.44 12.77
C GLN A 57 -6.46 15.01 11.79
N MET A 58 -6.09 14.41 10.66
CA MET A 58 -7.07 13.93 9.68
C MET A 58 -7.89 12.76 10.22
N ALA A 59 -7.27 11.84 10.95
CA ALA A 59 -7.98 10.75 11.63
C ALA A 59 -9.02 11.28 12.62
N ASP A 60 -8.68 12.31 13.40
CA ASP A 60 -9.62 12.98 14.31
C ASP A 60 -10.78 13.65 13.56
N VAL A 61 -10.49 14.33 12.45
CA VAL A 61 -11.54 14.92 11.61
C VAL A 61 -12.48 13.84 11.07
N MET A 62 -11.94 12.72 10.59
CA MET A 62 -12.76 11.59 10.13
C MET A 62 -13.62 11.05 11.25
N GLN A 63 -13.06 10.78 12.41
CA GLN A 63 -13.79 10.25 13.57
C GLN A 63 -14.94 11.17 14.01
N LYS A 64 -14.70 12.48 14.09
CA LYS A 64 -15.73 13.49 14.42
C LYS A 64 -16.88 13.51 13.43
N ASN A 65 -16.66 13.05 12.20
CA ASN A 65 -17.68 12.94 11.18
C ASN A 65 -18.25 11.51 11.01
N GLY A 66 -17.98 10.61 11.95
CA GLY A 66 -18.45 9.23 11.90
C GLY A 66 -17.79 8.37 10.84
N LEU A 67 -16.62 8.78 10.33
CA LEU A 67 -15.87 8.12 9.29
C LEU A 67 -14.62 7.46 9.86
N LYS A 68 -14.13 6.44 9.17
CA LYS A 68 -12.78 5.89 9.36
C LYS A 68 -11.86 6.37 8.25
N PHE A 69 -10.56 6.35 8.50
CA PHE A 69 -9.58 6.60 7.43
C PHE A 69 -8.97 5.28 6.92
N SER A 70 -8.44 5.35 5.74
CA SER A 70 -7.49 4.39 5.18
C SER A 70 -6.36 5.14 4.48
N GLY A 71 -5.31 4.46 4.09
CA GLY A 71 -4.20 5.06 3.37
C GLY A 71 -3.18 4.02 2.93
N TRP A 72 -2.20 4.44 2.15
CA TRP A 72 -1.05 3.61 1.83
C TRP A 72 -0.24 3.33 3.10
N GLN A 73 0.67 2.37 3.05
CA GLN A 73 1.42 1.88 4.22
C GLN A 73 2.06 2.99 5.06
N GLU A 74 2.43 4.09 4.43
CA GLU A 74 3.10 5.22 5.07
C GLU A 74 2.27 5.89 6.17
N VAL A 75 0.93 5.75 6.13
CA VAL A 75 0.04 6.26 7.20
C VAL A 75 0.19 5.49 8.53
N ALA A 76 0.91 4.37 8.51
CA ALA A 76 1.16 3.52 9.68
C ALA A 76 2.66 3.35 10.00
N LEU A 77 3.54 4.14 9.36
CA LEU A 77 4.99 3.96 9.50
C LEU A 77 5.66 5.08 10.27
N GLY A 78 6.59 4.71 11.16
CA GLY A 78 7.50 5.64 11.82
C GLY A 78 6.86 6.57 12.83
N HIS A 79 5.64 6.30 13.27
CA HIS A 79 4.92 7.11 14.25
C HIS A 79 5.34 6.79 15.70
N THR A 80 5.03 7.73 16.60
CA THR A 80 5.12 7.51 18.04
C THR A 80 4.11 6.46 18.49
N GLU A 81 4.33 5.83 19.65
CA GLU A 81 3.36 4.84 20.18
C GLU A 81 2.02 5.48 20.50
N GLU A 82 2.00 6.73 20.95
CA GLU A 82 0.78 7.49 21.19
C GLU A 82 -0.03 7.67 19.89
N ALA A 83 0.63 8.04 18.79
CA ALA A 83 -0.01 8.15 17.49
C ALA A 83 -0.51 6.78 17.00
N HIS A 84 0.28 5.72 17.18
CA HIS A 84 -0.14 4.36 16.82
C HIS A 84 -1.39 3.91 17.59
N GLN A 85 -1.49 4.21 18.89
CA GLN A 85 -2.69 3.87 19.70
C GLN A 85 -3.95 4.55 19.15
N GLN A 86 -3.84 5.83 18.78
CA GLN A 86 -4.93 6.59 18.18
C GLN A 86 -5.30 6.01 16.80
N LEU A 87 -4.32 5.87 15.91
CA LEU A 87 -4.53 5.52 14.51
C LEU A 87 -5.07 4.10 14.32
N ARG A 88 -4.57 3.11 15.08
CA ARG A 88 -5.04 1.70 15.01
C ARG A 88 -6.55 1.58 15.19
N GLY A 89 -7.13 2.29 16.15
CA GLY A 89 -8.57 2.25 16.43
C GLY A 89 -9.44 2.92 15.37
N GLN A 90 -8.85 3.83 14.58
CA GLN A 90 -9.56 4.66 13.60
C GLN A 90 -9.34 4.18 12.16
N ALA A 91 -8.31 3.39 11.90
CA ALA A 91 -7.99 2.86 10.57
C ALA A 91 -9.03 1.82 10.12
N ALA A 92 -9.50 1.94 8.89
CA ALA A 92 -10.30 0.93 8.19
C ALA A 92 -9.43 0.01 7.32
N GLY A 93 -8.26 0.47 6.90
CA GLY A 93 -7.33 -0.30 6.10
C GLY A 93 -6.03 0.45 5.82
N VAL A 94 -4.92 -0.25 5.97
CA VAL A 94 -3.59 0.17 5.55
C VAL A 94 -3.20 -0.65 4.35
N TYR A 95 -3.02 0.00 3.21
CA TYR A 95 -2.73 -0.62 1.93
C TYR A 95 -1.22 -0.78 1.77
N CYS A 96 -0.72 -1.98 2.05
CA CYS A 96 0.70 -2.27 2.01
C CYS A 96 1.11 -2.69 0.61
N TRP A 97 1.87 -1.84 -0.05
CA TRP A 97 2.24 -1.99 -1.46
C TRP A 97 3.70 -2.34 -1.69
N ASN A 98 4.62 -1.73 -0.94
CA ASN A 98 6.06 -1.90 -1.17
C ASN A 98 6.55 -3.21 -0.55
N THR A 99 6.47 -4.26 -1.35
CA THR A 99 6.89 -5.61 -0.99
C THR A 99 8.11 -6.09 -1.77
N VAL A 100 8.88 -5.15 -2.33
CA VAL A 100 10.17 -5.49 -2.92
C VAL A 100 11.12 -6.04 -1.84
N PRO A 101 12.01 -6.97 -2.17
CA PRO A 101 12.97 -7.51 -1.23
C PRO A 101 13.75 -6.40 -0.49
N GLY A 102 13.75 -6.48 0.85
CA GLY A 102 14.32 -5.45 1.73
C GLY A 102 13.33 -4.40 2.25
N SER A 103 12.13 -4.30 1.66
CA SER A 103 11.03 -3.45 2.15
C SER A 103 9.80 -4.25 2.57
N ASP A 104 9.78 -5.53 2.31
CA ASP A 104 8.65 -6.46 2.46
C ASP A 104 8.23 -6.73 3.91
N GLU A 105 9.09 -6.50 4.89
CA GLU A 105 8.76 -6.70 6.32
C GLU A 105 7.68 -5.77 6.85
N VAL A 106 7.54 -4.59 6.24
CA VAL A 106 6.56 -3.57 6.62
C VAL A 106 5.14 -4.14 6.71
N VAL A 107 4.79 -5.07 5.83
CA VAL A 107 3.46 -5.70 5.80
C VAL A 107 3.14 -6.40 7.12
N TYR A 108 4.04 -7.28 7.57
CA TYR A 108 3.82 -8.04 8.79
C TYR A 108 4.07 -7.20 10.05
N GLN A 109 4.99 -6.25 10.00
CA GLN A 109 5.15 -5.28 11.08
C GLN A 109 3.85 -4.49 11.31
N THR A 110 3.22 -3.99 10.25
CA THR A 110 1.96 -3.25 10.30
C THR A 110 0.81 -4.12 10.84
N ALA A 111 0.68 -5.36 10.35
CA ALA A 111 -0.34 -6.29 10.81
C ALA A 111 -0.14 -6.70 12.27
N ASN A 112 1.11 -7.02 12.66
CA ASN A 112 1.46 -7.37 14.04
C ASN A 112 1.23 -6.19 15.00
N ASN A 113 1.35 -4.96 14.51
CA ASN A 113 1.07 -3.74 15.24
C ASN A 113 -0.44 -3.45 15.39
N GLY A 114 -1.31 -4.30 14.84
CA GLY A 114 -2.75 -4.22 15.04
C GLY A 114 -3.49 -3.34 14.03
N TYR A 115 -2.85 -2.93 12.94
CA TYR A 115 -3.55 -2.24 11.85
C TYR A 115 -4.24 -3.25 10.93
N PRO A 116 -5.47 -2.96 10.46
CA PRO A 116 -6.09 -3.74 9.39
C PRO A 116 -5.30 -3.53 8.08
N VAL A 117 -4.75 -4.60 7.51
CA VAL A 117 -3.87 -4.58 6.34
C VAL A 117 -4.57 -5.11 5.11
N ILE A 118 -4.50 -4.37 4.01
CA ILE A 118 -4.83 -4.82 2.66
C ILE A 118 -3.52 -5.07 1.91
N LEU A 119 -3.35 -6.27 1.38
CA LEU A 119 -2.15 -6.68 0.67
C LEU A 119 -2.20 -6.20 -0.78
N CYS A 120 -1.33 -5.26 -1.11
CA CYS A 120 -1.23 -4.64 -2.43
C CYS A 120 0.13 -4.94 -3.08
N ASN A 121 0.67 -6.13 -2.84
CA ASN A 121 2.03 -6.53 -3.18
C ASN A 121 2.42 -6.11 -4.60
N VAL A 122 3.36 -5.16 -4.74
CA VAL A 122 3.78 -4.64 -6.04
C VAL A 122 4.25 -5.75 -6.98
N GLY A 123 5.07 -6.66 -6.48
CA GLY A 123 5.62 -7.75 -7.28
C GLY A 123 4.62 -8.84 -7.68
N ASN A 124 3.36 -8.79 -7.19
CA ASN A 124 2.33 -9.77 -7.52
C ASN A 124 1.07 -9.14 -8.13
N PHE A 125 0.68 -7.95 -7.65
CA PHE A 125 -0.65 -7.40 -7.88
C PHE A 125 -0.68 -6.01 -8.52
N TYR A 126 0.49 -5.48 -8.93
CA TYR A 126 0.50 -4.31 -9.80
C TYR A 126 0.36 -4.80 -11.25
N MET A 127 -0.87 -4.69 -11.75
CA MET A 127 -1.25 -5.18 -13.08
C MET A 127 -0.62 -4.36 -14.20
N ASP A 128 -0.20 -3.13 -13.92
CA ASP A 128 0.53 -2.23 -14.81
C ASP A 128 2.01 -2.57 -14.96
N MET A 129 2.56 -3.49 -14.17
CA MET A 129 3.91 -4.04 -14.40
C MET A 129 3.94 -4.86 -15.69
N ALA A 130 5.04 -4.76 -16.45
CA ALA A 130 5.27 -5.49 -17.67
C ALA A 130 5.27 -7.02 -17.45
N TYR A 131 4.93 -7.79 -18.48
CA TYR A 131 4.98 -9.25 -18.43
C TYR A 131 6.42 -9.79 -18.41
N ASN A 132 7.32 -9.10 -19.10
CA ASN A 132 8.73 -9.49 -19.23
C ASN A 132 9.60 -8.29 -19.59
N GLY A 133 10.92 -8.50 -19.70
CA GLY A 133 11.90 -7.44 -19.99
C GLY A 133 12.12 -7.15 -21.47
N HIS A 134 11.21 -7.51 -22.39
CA HIS A 134 11.35 -7.16 -23.78
C HIS A 134 11.20 -5.66 -24.00
N PRO A 135 12.05 -4.99 -24.82
CA PRO A 135 12.01 -3.53 -25.01
C PRO A 135 10.66 -2.98 -25.53
N ASP A 136 9.90 -3.80 -26.26
CA ASP A 136 8.59 -3.42 -26.79
C ASP A 136 7.43 -3.83 -25.86
N GLU A 137 7.73 -4.43 -24.70
CA GLU A 137 6.70 -4.84 -23.74
C GLU A 137 6.04 -3.62 -23.11
N ARG A 138 4.74 -3.71 -22.90
CA ARG A 138 3.95 -2.65 -22.26
C ARG A 138 3.99 -2.78 -20.75
N GLY A 139 3.93 -1.65 -20.09
CA GLY A 139 3.89 -1.59 -18.62
C GLY A 139 5.14 -0.94 -18.04
N LEU A 140 5.20 -0.94 -16.72
CA LEU A 140 6.35 -0.50 -15.93
C LEU A 140 7.14 -1.73 -15.47
N ASP A 141 8.37 -1.54 -15.00
CA ASP A 141 9.26 -2.64 -14.59
C ASP A 141 9.94 -2.40 -13.23
N TRP A 142 9.72 -1.24 -12.62
CA TRP A 142 10.37 -0.85 -11.37
C TRP A 142 10.07 -1.80 -10.20
N GLY A 143 8.93 -2.49 -10.23
CA GLY A 143 8.51 -3.47 -9.21
C GLY A 143 8.80 -4.93 -9.60
N GLY A 144 9.48 -5.14 -10.73
CA GLY A 144 9.69 -6.45 -11.36
C GLY A 144 8.65 -6.74 -12.44
N TYR A 145 8.63 -7.98 -12.92
CA TYR A 145 7.69 -8.42 -13.96
C TYR A 145 6.54 -9.21 -13.34
N VAL A 146 5.33 -8.93 -13.79
CA VAL A 146 4.11 -9.58 -13.29
C VAL A 146 3.37 -10.23 -14.44
N ASP A 147 3.34 -11.54 -14.46
CA ASP A 147 2.48 -12.36 -15.30
C ASP A 147 1.37 -13.03 -14.47
N GLU A 148 0.58 -13.88 -15.10
CA GLU A 148 -0.50 -14.61 -14.42
C GLU A 148 0.04 -15.61 -13.38
N SER A 149 1.22 -16.21 -13.61
CA SER A 149 1.81 -17.16 -12.67
C SER A 149 2.35 -16.45 -11.43
N VAL A 150 2.92 -15.27 -11.60
CA VAL A 150 3.42 -14.42 -10.51
C VAL A 150 2.25 -13.89 -9.68
N SER A 151 1.19 -13.43 -10.32
CA SER A 151 -0.03 -13.00 -9.63
C SER A 151 -0.65 -14.16 -8.83
N PHE A 152 -0.72 -15.36 -9.44
CA PHE A 152 -1.23 -16.56 -8.78
C PHE A 152 -0.33 -17.07 -7.65
N SER A 153 0.98 -16.81 -7.67
CA SER A 153 1.93 -17.32 -6.67
C SER A 153 1.87 -16.60 -5.32
N MET A 154 1.13 -15.50 -5.21
CA MET A 154 1.02 -14.72 -3.97
C MET A 154 0.47 -15.55 -2.82
N LEU A 155 1.11 -15.46 -1.66
CA LEU A 155 0.77 -16.18 -0.44
C LEU A 155 0.51 -15.19 0.71
N PRO A 156 -0.74 -14.89 1.06
CA PRO A 156 -1.09 -13.85 2.04
C PRO A 156 -0.43 -14.01 3.41
N PHE A 157 -0.20 -15.25 3.84
CA PHE A 157 0.41 -15.57 5.13
C PHE A 157 1.87 -16.05 5.03
N SER A 158 2.48 -15.93 3.84
CA SER A 158 3.89 -16.25 3.54
C SER A 158 4.41 -15.33 2.43
N ILE A 159 4.26 -14.02 2.59
CA ILE A 159 4.55 -13.03 1.53
C ILE A 159 6.00 -13.12 1.03
N TYR A 160 6.97 -13.44 1.90
CA TYR A 160 8.38 -13.59 1.53
C TYR A 160 8.65 -14.74 0.53
N ARG A 161 7.68 -15.64 0.37
CA ARG A 161 7.73 -16.76 -0.58
C ARG A 161 6.83 -16.55 -1.80
N SER A 162 6.24 -15.37 -1.92
CA SER A 162 5.31 -15.03 -3.00
C SER A 162 6.00 -14.77 -4.33
N LEU A 163 7.28 -14.42 -4.32
CA LEU A 163 8.08 -14.16 -5.52
C LEU A 163 9.12 -15.27 -5.73
N ARG A 164 9.39 -15.57 -6.99
CA ARG A 164 10.40 -16.55 -7.42
C ARG A 164 11.72 -15.90 -7.80
N VAL A 165 11.65 -14.64 -8.20
CA VAL A 165 12.79 -13.82 -8.61
C VAL A 165 12.70 -12.46 -7.95
N ASP A 166 13.84 -11.82 -7.76
CA ASP A 166 13.92 -10.42 -7.34
C ASP A 166 13.66 -9.46 -8.53
N MET A 167 13.73 -8.17 -8.29
CA MET A 167 13.52 -7.13 -9.33
C MET A 167 14.54 -7.18 -10.46
N ALA A 168 15.72 -7.76 -10.23
CA ALA A 168 16.77 -7.93 -11.23
C ALA A 168 16.65 -9.28 -11.98
N GLY A 169 15.65 -10.11 -11.65
CA GLY A 169 15.44 -11.42 -12.25
C GLY A 169 16.26 -12.55 -11.61
N ASN A 170 16.98 -12.30 -10.50
CA ASN A 170 17.74 -13.34 -9.81
C ASN A 170 16.80 -14.25 -9.00
N PRO A 171 17.03 -15.58 -9.00
CA PRO A 171 16.23 -16.49 -8.21
C PRO A 171 16.26 -16.18 -6.70
N ILE A 172 15.11 -16.19 -6.06
CA ILE A 172 14.97 -16.09 -4.60
C ILE A 172 15.06 -17.48 -3.99
N ASP A 173 15.94 -17.65 -3.00
CA ASP A 173 16.00 -18.91 -2.23
C ASP A 173 14.80 -18.99 -1.27
N LEU A 174 13.76 -19.67 -1.71
CA LEU A 174 12.50 -19.81 -0.96
C LEU A 174 12.66 -20.59 0.35
N ASN A 175 13.72 -21.39 0.50
CA ASN A 175 13.97 -22.11 1.75
C ASN A 175 14.48 -21.18 2.86
N ASN A 176 15.10 -20.08 2.49
CA ASN A 176 15.63 -19.08 3.39
C ASN A 176 14.93 -17.73 3.31
N ALA A 177 13.87 -17.60 2.50
CA ALA A 177 13.19 -16.32 2.25
C ALA A 177 12.63 -15.62 3.51
N GLU A 178 12.30 -16.39 4.53
CA GLU A 178 11.74 -15.91 5.81
C GLU A 178 12.81 -15.73 6.90
N LYS A 179 14.04 -16.20 6.65
CA LYS A 179 15.10 -16.21 7.66
C LYS A 179 15.53 -14.79 8.05
N GLY A 180 15.43 -14.51 9.35
CA GLY A 180 15.81 -13.19 9.89
C GLY A 180 14.79 -12.07 9.63
N LYS A 181 13.65 -12.40 9.03
CA LYS A 181 12.56 -11.43 8.76
C LYS A 181 11.48 -11.48 9.84
N THR A 182 10.69 -10.42 9.90
CA THR A 182 9.53 -10.29 10.78
C THR A 182 8.51 -11.40 10.49
N ALA A 183 8.29 -12.32 11.44
CA ALA A 183 7.27 -13.34 11.32
C ALA A 183 5.86 -12.75 11.53
N LEU A 184 4.87 -13.23 10.76
CA LEU A 184 3.47 -12.88 10.99
C LEU A 184 2.95 -13.65 12.22
N THR A 185 2.52 -12.91 13.23
CA THR A 185 1.95 -13.49 14.46
C THR A 185 0.51 -13.98 14.24
N GLU A 186 0.01 -14.85 15.13
CA GLU A 186 -1.40 -15.30 15.08
C GLU A 186 -2.40 -14.14 15.26
N ILE A 187 -2.00 -13.10 16.00
CA ILE A 187 -2.79 -11.85 16.10
C ILE A 187 -2.71 -11.08 14.80
N GLY A 188 -1.50 -10.93 14.25
CA GLY A 188 -1.30 -10.24 12.97
C GLY A 188 -2.08 -10.87 11.81
N LYS A 189 -2.22 -12.19 11.76
CA LYS A 189 -3.05 -12.89 10.76
C LYS A 189 -4.49 -12.39 10.74
N LYS A 190 -5.07 -12.08 11.92
CA LYS A 190 -6.43 -11.57 12.04
C LYS A 190 -6.60 -10.16 11.51
N HIS A 191 -5.50 -9.44 11.33
CA HIS A 191 -5.47 -8.11 10.76
C HIS A 191 -5.24 -8.08 9.25
N ILE A 192 -4.91 -9.21 8.61
CA ILE A 192 -4.88 -9.30 7.15
C ILE A 192 -6.34 -9.36 6.66
N MET A 193 -6.80 -8.28 6.06
CA MET A 193 -8.21 -8.09 5.69
C MET A 193 -8.53 -8.57 4.28
N GLY A 194 -7.52 -8.63 3.41
CA GLY A 194 -7.72 -9.04 2.03
C GLY A 194 -6.58 -8.61 1.12
N VAL A 195 -6.83 -8.72 -0.17
CA VAL A 195 -5.90 -8.39 -1.25
C VAL A 195 -6.50 -7.33 -2.17
N GLN A 196 -5.65 -6.53 -2.82
CA GLN A 196 -6.05 -5.57 -3.84
C GLN A 196 -5.02 -5.50 -4.96
N GLY A 197 -5.49 -5.51 -6.21
CA GLY A 197 -4.67 -5.24 -7.38
C GLY A 197 -4.73 -3.77 -7.79
N GLN A 198 -3.61 -3.24 -8.26
CA GLN A 198 -3.48 -1.90 -8.82
C GLN A 198 -3.33 -1.96 -10.33
N LEU A 199 -3.87 -0.98 -11.03
CA LEU A 199 -3.64 -0.73 -12.44
C LEU A 199 -3.47 0.79 -12.61
N PHE A 200 -2.24 1.26 -12.48
CA PHE A 200 -1.91 2.66 -12.72
C PHE A 200 -1.76 2.93 -14.22
N ALA A 201 -2.01 4.16 -14.64
CA ALA A 201 -2.31 4.45 -16.03
C ALA A 201 -1.18 5.17 -16.79
N GLU A 202 0.03 5.25 -16.26
CA GLU A 202 1.15 5.99 -16.84
C GLU A 202 1.48 5.55 -18.26
N THR A 203 1.41 4.25 -18.53
CA THR A 203 1.72 3.67 -19.84
C THR A 203 0.47 3.31 -20.65
N ILE A 204 -0.73 3.44 -20.08
CA ILE A 204 -1.99 3.03 -20.73
C ILE A 204 -2.50 4.15 -21.64
N ARG A 205 -2.71 3.83 -22.92
CA ARG A 205 -3.16 4.78 -23.96
C ARG A 205 -4.53 4.45 -24.54
N SER A 206 -5.05 3.25 -24.31
CA SER A 206 -6.31 2.76 -24.88
C SER A 206 -6.94 1.72 -23.99
N PHE A 207 -8.19 1.37 -24.26
CA PHE A 207 -8.89 0.30 -23.55
C PHE A 207 -8.24 -1.07 -23.79
N ASP A 208 -7.75 -1.33 -25.02
CA ASP A 208 -6.97 -2.54 -25.33
C ASP A 208 -5.71 -2.65 -24.45
N GLY A 209 -5.10 -1.51 -24.09
CA GLY A 209 -3.99 -1.48 -23.13
C GLY A 209 -4.40 -1.89 -21.73
N VAL A 210 -5.60 -1.49 -21.29
CA VAL A 210 -6.19 -1.94 -20.01
C VAL A 210 -6.40 -3.47 -20.04
N GLU A 211 -7.06 -3.99 -21.08
CA GLU A 211 -7.32 -5.42 -21.20
C GLU A 211 -6.02 -6.22 -21.23
N TYR A 212 -5.04 -5.77 -22.02
CA TYR A 212 -3.74 -6.41 -22.15
C TYR A 212 -3.01 -6.53 -20.82
N LEU A 213 -2.95 -5.44 -20.05
CA LEU A 213 -2.23 -5.42 -18.76
C LEU A 213 -3.00 -6.13 -17.65
N LEU A 214 -4.33 -6.11 -17.70
CA LEU A 214 -5.17 -6.68 -16.67
C LEU A 214 -5.33 -8.20 -16.81
N PHE A 215 -5.52 -8.69 -18.03
CA PHE A 215 -5.78 -10.11 -18.29
C PHE A 215 -4.56 -10.81 -18.90
N PRO A 216 -4.21 -12.02 -18.42
CA PRO A 216 -4.93 -12.84 -17.43
C PRO A 216 -4.55 -12.61 -15.95
N LYS A 217 -3.65 -11.67 -15.62
CA LYS A 217 -3.11 -11.46 -14.26
C LYS A 217 -4.16 -11.36 -13.17
N ILE A 218 -5.30 -10.69 -13.45
CA ILE A 218 -6.38 -10.52 -12.48
C ILE A 218 -6.99 -11.84 -12.00
N LEU A 219 -6.85 -12.91 -12.76
CA LEU A 219 -7.33 -14.23 -12.35
C LEU A 219 -6.55 -14.75 -11.13
N GLY A 220 -5.23 -14.48 -11.06
CA GLY A 220 -4.42 -14.80 -9.89
C GLY A 220 -4.88 -14.02 -8.65
N LEU A 221 -5.18 -12.74 -8.81
CA LEU A 221 -5.73 -11.92 -7.72
C LEU A 221 -7.08 -12.47 -7.24
N ALA A 222 -7.99 -12.79 -8.16
CA ALA A 222 -9.30 -13.34 -7.84
C ALA A 222 -9.19 -14.66 -7.06
N GLU A 223 -8.31 -15.55 -7.50
CA GLU A 223 -8.04 -16.83 -6.81
C GLU A 223 -7.49 -16.63 -5.39
N ARG A 224 -6.65 -15.60 -5.18
CA ARG A 224 -6.08 -15.32 -3.85
C ARG A 224 -7.04 -14.58 -2.93
N GLY A 225 -8.01 -13.89 -3.48
CA GLY A 225 -9.06 -13.20 -2.73
C GLY A 225 -10.23 -14.08 -2.32
N TRP A 226 -10.37 -15.24 -2.99
CA TRP A 226 -11.42 -16.22 -2.72
C TRP A 226 -11.02 -17.16 -1.60
#